data_aac9fb1e0b34999bffb343fc41602cc3
#
_entry.id   aac9fb1e0b34999bffb343fc41602cc3
#
_cell.length_a   1.000
_cell.length_b   1.000
_cell.length_c   1.000
_cell.angle_alpha   90.00
_cell.angle_beta   90.00
_cell.angle_gamma   90.00
#
_symmetry.space_group_name_H-M   'P 1'
#
loop_
_entity.id
_entity.type
_entity.pdbx_description
1 polymer ?
#
loop_
_entity_poly.entity_id
_entity_poly.type
_entity_poly.pdbx_seq_one_letter_code
_entity_poly.pdbx_strand_id
1 'polypeptide(L)'
;GIMCTEYSEEEQKLVGEPRVIYKGTADRFTEGPHIYKINGYYYLFVAQGGTVYAHQERVARAESLSGIFETQPGEPFLTTLDAPFHSIQKAGHGSLVQTKTGEWYFAHLMGRPLHRHTESVAEVRGWCPLGRETGIQKVIWDDDGWPHIVGGHKGMAEVEVPADAVESEREEISGKDDF
;
A
#
# COMPACT_ATOMS: atom_id res chain seq x y z
N GLY A 1 3.25 3.92 16.12
CA GLY A 1 2.53 5.05 15.51
C GLY A 1 3.44 5.89 14.64
N ILE A 2 2.85 6.78 13.87
CA ILE A 2 3.55 7.64 12.92
C ILE A 2 3.90 8.97 13.59
N MET A 3 5.17 9.33 13.53
CA MET A 3 5.67 10.61 14.03
C MET A 3 5.88 11.58 12.88
N CYS A 4 5.67 12.87 13.15
CA CYS A 4 5.93 13.96 12.23
C CYS A 4 6.75 15.05 12.93
N THR A 5 7.73 15.59 12.22
CA THR A 5 8.48 16.76 12.63
C THR A 5 8.79 17.60 11.40
N GLU A 6 8.97 18.89 11.58
CA GLU A 6 9.32 19.83 10.53
C GLU A 6 10.80 19.71 10.18
N TYR A 7 11.13 19.84 8.89
CA TYR A 7 12.49 19.97 8.40
C TYR A 7 12.65 21.37 7.78
N SER A 8 13.67 22.10 8.21
CA SER A 8 14.05 23.38 7.62
C SER A 8 15.07 23.15 6.51
N GLU A 9 14.71 23.48 5.28
CA GLU A 9 15.65 23.44 4.14
C GLU A 9 16.76 24.48 4.29
N GLU A 10 16.47 25.65 4.87
CA GLU A 10 17.43 26.72 5.11
C GLU A 10 18.48 26.32 6.15
N GLU A 11 18.03 25.72 7.26
CA GLU A 11 18.91 25.29 8.34
C GLU A 11 19.46 23.88 8.15
N GLN A 12 18.96 23.13 7.16
CA GLN A 12 19.30 21.73 6.84
C GLN A 12 19.20 20.80 8.06
N LYS A 13 18.16 21.01 8.89
CA LYS A 13 17.92 20.22 10.10
C LYS A 13 16.44 20.08 10.42
N LEU A 14 16.13 19.13 11.30
CA LEU A 14 14.82 19.02 11.92
C LEU A 14 14.61 20.20 12.89
N VAL A 15 13.44 20.83 12.82
CA VAL A 15 13.03 21.94 13.68
C VAL A 15 11.71 21.59 14.37
N GLY A 16 11.50 22.18 15.56
CA GLY A 16 10.32 21.88 16.37
C GLY A 16 10.36 20.51 17.06
N GLU A 17 9.31 20.23 17.83
CA GLU A 17 9.20 18.99 18.60
C GLU A 17 8.51 17.91 17.77
N PRO A 18 9.06 16.68 17.72
CA PRO A 18 8.39 15.56 17.07
C PRO A 18 7.06 15.24 17.75
N ARG A 19 6.03 14.97 16.98
CA ARG A 19 4.70 14.62 17.49
C ARG A 19 4.15 13.38 16.80
N VAL A 20 3.38 12.59 17.53
CA VAL A 20 2.64 11.47 16.96
C VAL A 20 1.39 12.03 16.26
N ILE A 21 1.30 11.86 14.95
CA ILE A 21 0.16 12.30 14.13
C ILE A 21 -0.89 11.20 13.95
N TYR A 22 -0.47 9.94 14.02
CA TYR A 22 -1.35 8.79 13.88
C TYR A 22 -0.85 7.61 14.70
N LYS A 23 -1.72 7.02 15.51
CA LYS A 23 -1.38 5.87 16.37
C LYS A 23 -1.62 4.51 15.71
N GLY A 24 -2.29 4.49 14.56
CA GLY A 24 -2.77 3.28 13.93
C GLY A 24 -4.13 2.83 14.48
N THR A 25 -4.52 1.63 14.12
CA THR A 25 -5.73 0.92 14.60
C THR A 25 -5.36 -0.12 15.67
N ALA A 26 -6.24 -1.06 15.94
CA ALA A 26 -5.97 -2.21 16.79
C ALA A 26 -4.92 -3.17 16.20
N ASP A 27 -4.68 -3.09 14.89
CA ASP A 27 -3.66 -3.85 14.22
C ASP A 27 -2.26 -3.34 14.59
N ARG A 28 -1.32 -4.25 14.76
CA ARG A 28 0.03 -3.93 15.21
C ARG A 28 0.90 -3.41 14.07
N PHE A 29 2.05 -2.82 14.44
CA PHE A 29 3.12 -2.44 13.52
C PHE A 29 2.69 -1.41 12.48
N THR A 30 2.19 -0.26 12.92
CA THR A 30 1.91 0.88 12.04
C THR A 30 3.21 1.53 11.60
N GLU A 31 3.53 1.44 10.30
CA GLU A 31 4.80 1.82 9.70
C GLU A 31 4.65 2.27 8.23
N GLY A 32 5.75 2.59 7.56
CA GLY A 32 5.79 2.90 6.13
C GLY A 32 4.89 4.06 5.71
N PRO A 33 4.91 5.22 6.38
CA PRO A 33 3.98 6.29 6.09
C PRO A 33 4.29 6.98 4.76
N HIS A 34 3.25 7.15 3.94
CA HIS A 34 3.24 8.07 2.82
C HIS A 34 2.12 9.09 3.01
N ILE A 35 2.43 10.37 2.79
CA ILE A 35 1.48 11.46 2.97
C ILE A 35 1.28 12.21 1.65
N TYR A 36 0.01 12.47 1.30
CA TYR A 36 -0.40 13.15 0.07
C TYR A 36 -1.38 14.27 0.38
N LYS A 37 -1.20 15.42 -0.22
CA LYS A 37 -2.18 16.52 -0.14
C LYS A 37 -3.07 16.47 -1.37
N ILE A 38 -4.34 16.10 -1.20
CA ILE A 38 -5.30 15.88 -2.28
C ILE A 38 -6.63 16.54 -1.86
N ASN A 39 -7.19 17.38 -2.71
CA ASN A 39 -8.50 18.01 -2.52
C ASN A 39 -8.71 18.64 -1.12
N GLY A 40 -7.68 19.27 -0.58
CA GLY A 40 -7.74 19.98 0.72
C GLY A 40 -7.43 19.11 1.94
N TYR A 41 -7.34 17.79 1.79
CA TYR A 41 -6.97 16.86 2.86
C TYR A 41 -5.53 16.37 2.72
N TYR A 42 -4.93 16.03 3.85
CA TYR A 42 -3.71 15.23 3.94
C TYR A 42 -4.11 13.77 4.15
N TYR A 43 -3.86 12.93 3.15
CA TYR A 43 -4.07 11.48 3.22
C TYR A 43 -2.79 10.80 3.65
N LEU A 44 -2.88 10.01 4.71
CA LEU A 44 -1.80 9.22 5.26
C LEU A 44 -2.07 7.75 4.97
N PHE A 45 -1.23 7.16 4.14
CA PHE A 45 -1.20 5.73 3.87
C PHE A 45 -0.17 5.08 4.77
N VAL A 46 -0.53 3.97 5.43
CA VAL A 46 0.35 3.27 6.37
C VAL A 46 0.18 1.76 6.26
N ALA A 47 1.29 1.05 6.31
CA ALA A 47 1.30 -0.39 6.47
C ALA A 47 0.98 -0.79 7.91
N GLN A 48 0.22 -1.86 8.08
CA GLN A 48 -0.05 -2.48 9.39
C GLN A 48 0.03 -4.02 9.31
N GLY A 49 0.06 -4.69 10.46
CA GLY A 49 0.04 -6.15 10.55
C GLY A 49 1.40 -6.82 10.38
N GLY A 50 2.45 -6.07 10.12
CA GLY A 50 3.80 -6.60 9.86
C GLY A 50 3.90 -7.32 8.52
N THR A 51 4.98 -8.07 8.27
CA THR A 51 5.31 -8.66 6.96
C THR A 51 4.75 -10.08 6.74
N VAL A 52 3.79 -10.48 7.55
CA VAL A 52 3.12 -11.79 7.51
C VAL A 52 1.78 -11.71 6.76
N TYR A 53 0.93 -12.71 6.88
CA TYR A 53 -0.39 -12.74 6.22
C TYR A 53 -1.36 -11.67 6.73
N ALA A 54 -1.11 -11.08 7.91
CA ALA A 54 -1.87 -9.95 8.45
C ALA A 54 -1.44 -8.59 7.85
N HIS A 55 -0.45 -8.58 6.95
CA HIS A 55 -0.01 -7.37 6.27
C HIS A 55 -1.15 -6.71 5.50
N GLN A 56 -1.29 -5.41 5.67
CA GLN A 56 -2.36 -4.62 5.08
C GLN A 56 -1.95 -3.16 4.92
N GLU A 57 -2.74 -2.42 4.16
CA GLU A 57 -2.65 -0.98 4.05
C GLU A 57 -3.87 -0.32 4.69
N ARG A 58 -3.63 0.72 5.46
CA ARG A 58 -4.66 1.59 6.04
C ARG A 58 -4.50 3.01 5.53
N VAL A 59 -5.61 3.71 5.41
CA VAL A 59 -5.64 5.13 5.05
C VAL A 59 -6.27 5.91 6.19
N ALA A 60 -5.71 7.08 6.45
CA ALA A 60 -6.29 8.08 7.33
C ALA A 60 -6.16 9.46 6.67
N ARG A 61 -7.00 10.41 7.04
CA ARG A 61 -6.93 11.79 6.52
C ARG A 61 -7.14 12.83 7.59
N ALA A 62 -6.61 14.02 7.35
CA ALA A 62 -6.83 15.20 8.16
C ALA A 62 -6.81 16.47 7.30
N GLU A 63 -7.48 17.54 7.73
CA GLU A 63 -7.45 18.83 7.02
C GLU A 63 -6.10 19.55 7.18
N SER A 64 -5.33 19.21 8.20
CA SER A 64 -3.99 19.76 8.42
C SER A 64 -3.06 18.69 8.99
N LEU A 65 -1.73 18.88 8.80
CA LEU A 65 -0.72 18.01 9.39
C LEU A 65 -0.76 18.02 10.93
N SER A 66 -1.29 19.10 11.55
CA SER A 66 -1.48 19.20 12.99
C SER A 66 -2.84 18.69 13.48
N GLY A 67 -3.72 18.33 12.56
CA GLY A 67 -5.05 17.84 12.86
C GLY A 67 -5.07 16.40 13.37
N ILE A 68 -6.27 15.95 13.68
CA ILE A 68 -6.54 14.54 14.02
C ILE A 68 -6.74 13.79 12.72
N PHE A 69 -5.92 12.78 12.49
CA PHE A 69 -6.07 11.89 11.33
C PHE A 69 -7.20 10.90 11.62
N GLU A 70 -8.30 11.03 10.88
CA GLU A 70 -9.43 10.12 10.87
C GLU A 70 -9.10 8.91 10.02
N THR A 71 -9.24 7.69 10.56
CA THR A 71 -9.06 6.46 9.80
C THR A 71 -10.23 6.25 8.84
N GLN A 72 -9.95 5.83 7.60
CA GLN A 72 -10.98 5.43 6.64
C GLN A 72 -11.92 4.40 7.26
N PRO A 73 -13.24 4.63 7.21
CA PRO A 73 -14.22 3.70 7.76
C PRO A 73 -14.21 2.34 7.05
N GLY A 74 -14.63 1.30 7.75
CA GLY A 74 -14.81 -0.04 7.19
C GLY A 74 -13.52 -0.85 7.10
N GLU A 75 -13.41 -1.63 6.03
CA GLU A 75 -12.28 -2.53 5.79
C GLU A 75 -10.98 -1.76 5.53
N PRO A 76 -9.81 -2.40 5.71
CA PRO A 76 -8.55 -1.83 5.25
C PRO A 76 -8.61 -1.44 3.77
N PHE A 77 -7.84 -0.42 3.39
CA PHE A 77 -7.70 -0.02 1.99
C PHE A 77 -7.23 -1.19 1.11
N LEU A 78 -6.29 -1.99 1.61
CA LEU A 78 -5.81 -3.22 0.96
C LEU A 78 -5.48 -4.26 2.01
N THR A 79 -6.07 -5.45 1.92
CA THR A 79 -5.76 -6.60 2.77
C THR A 79 -6.25 -7.90 2.13
N THR A 80 -5.56 -8.99 2.41
CA THR A 80 -5.97 -10.36 2.04
C THR A 80 -6.10 -11.27 3.26
N LEU A 81 -6.15 -10.66 4.45
CA LEU A 81 -6.20 -11.41 5.71
C LEU A 81 -7.43 -12.33 5.80
N ASP A 82 -8.57 -11.90 5.33
CA ASP A 82 -9.84 -12.64 5.30
C ASP A 82 -9.99 -13.58 4.09
N ALA A 83 -8.99 -13.61 3.19
CA ALA A 83 -9.05 -14.33 1.93
C ALA A 83 -7.85 -15.31 1.75
N PRO A 84 -7.83 -16.43 2.50
CA PRO A 84 -6.66 -17.33 2.53
C PRO A 84 -6.33 -17.98 1.18
N PHE A 85 -7.31 -18.08 0.27
CA PHE A 85 -7.13 -18.67 -1.06
C PHE A 85 -6.95 -17.63 -2.18
N HIS A 86 -6.88 -16.34 -1.82
CA HIS A 86 -6.67 -15.30 -2.82
C HIS A 86 -5.29 -15.44 -3.46
N SER A 87 -5.20 -15.16 -4.76
CA SER A 87 -3.95 -15.28 -5.53
C SER A 87 -2.86 -14.30 -5.10
N ILE A 88 -3.25 -13.21 -4.44
CA ILE A 88 -2.37 -12.24 -3.80
C ILE A 88 -2.45 -12.44 -2.29
N GLN A 89 -1.31 -12.47 -1.62
CA GLN A 89 -1.23 -12.52 -0.16
C GLN A 89 -0.25 -11.46 0.36
N LYS A 90 -0.32 -11.14 1.66
CA LYS A 90 0.61 -10.21 2.33
C LYS A 90 0.64 -8.83 1.65
N ALA A 91 -0.52 -8.36 1.17
CA ALA A 91 -0.62 -7.12 0.40
C ALA A 91 -0.66 -5.88 1.30
N GLY A 92 0.15 -4.88 0.99
CA GLY A 92 0.26 -3.63 1.74
C GLY A 92 1.58 -2.92 1.50
N HIS A 93 1.88 -1.90 2.30
CA HIS A 93 3.12 -1.12 2.29
C HIS A 93 3.41 -0.55 0.91
N GLY A 94 2.58 0.38 0.49
CA GLY A 94 2.64 0.90 -0.88
C GLY A 94 2.62 2.42 -0.97
N SER A 95 2.63 2.87 -2.22
CA SER A 95 2.67 4.28 -2.60
C SER A 95 1.59 4.57 -3.61
N LEU A 96 0.88 5.69 -3.42
CA LEU A 96 -0.12 6.19 -4.35
C LEU A 96 0.56 7.01 -5.44
N VAL A 97 0.11 6.88 -6.68
CA VAL A 97 0.59 7.63 -7.82
C VAL A 97 -0.58 8.06 -8.71
N GLN A 98 -0.50 9.26 -9.25
CA GLN A 98 -1.42 9.73 -10.28
C GLN A 98 -0.70 9.77 -11.63
N THR A 99 -1.33 9.18 -12.67
CA THR A 99 -0.83 9.22 -14.03
C THR A 99 -1.00 10.62 -14.64
N LYS A 100 -0.38 10.87 -15.78
CA LYS A 100 -0.55 12.13 -16.52
C LYS A 100 -1.98 12.32 -17.04
N THR A 101 -2.73 11.24 -17.23
CA THR A 101 -4.14 11.23 -17.63
C THR A 101 -5.10 11.39 -16.45
N GLY A 102 -4.59 11.48 -15.22
CA GLY A 102 -5.38 11.70 -14.00
C GLY A 102 -5.86 10.43 -13.32
N GLU A 103 -5.53 9.25 -13.84
CA GLU A 103 -5.87 7.97 -13.20
C GLU A 103 -5.00 7.75 -11.96
N TRP A 104 -5.55 7.07 -10.96
CA TRP A 104 -4.83 6.76 -9.73
C TRP A 104 -4.48 5.28 -9.64
N TYR A 105 -3.26 5.02 -9.22
CA TYR A 105 -2.73 3.67 -8.98
C TYR A 105 -2.01 3.61 -7.64
N PHE A 106 -1.99 2.42 -7.06
CA PHE A 106 -1.31 2.12 -5.82
C PHE A 106 -0.32 0.97 -6.06
N ALA A 107 0.97 1.27 -5.99
CA ALA A 107 2.03 0.27 -6.05
C ALA A 107 2.33 -0.25 -4.64
N HIS A 108 2.33 -1.57 -4.44
CA HIS A 108 2.41 -2.16 -3.11
C HIS A 108 3.23 -3.44 -3.10
N LEU A 109 3.64 -3.86 -1.91
CA LEU A 109 4.23 -5.17 -1.70
C LEU A 109 3.15 -6.24 -1.63
N MET A 110 3.44 -7.41 -2.20
CA MET A 110 2.59 -8.60 -2.12
C MET A 110 3.41 -9.88 -2.22
N GLY A 111 2.77 -11.02 -2.03
CA GLY A 111 3.32 -12.33 -2.39
C GLY A 111 2.31 -13.09 -3.25
N ARG A 112 2.81 -13.85 -4.22
CA ARG A 112 2.01 -14.81 -5.01
C ARG A 112 2.27 -16.22 -4.51
N PRO A 113 1.35 -16.81 -3.71
CA PRO A 113 1.57 -18.10 -3.12
C PRO A 113 1.40 -19.23 -4.13
N LEU A 114 2.26 -20.21 -4.01
CA LEU A 114 2.04 -21.53 -4.58
C LEU A 114 1.40 -22.44 -3.53
N HIS A 115 0.28 -23.05 -3.86
CA HIS A 115 -0.42 -23.98 -2.99
C HIS A 115 0.10 -25.40 -3.24
N ARG A 116 0.45 -26.10 -2.16
CA ARG A 116 0.69 -27.53 -2.20
C ARG A 116 -0.56 -28.23 -1.70
N HIS A 117 -0.80 -29.44 -2.19
CA HIS A 117 -1.86 -30.31 -1.67
C HIS A 117 -1.43 -30.86 -0.31
N THR A 118 -1.54 -30.05 0.73
CA THR A 118 -1.24 -30.43 2.10
C THR A 118 -2.44 -30.14 2.99
N GLU A 119 -2.55 -30.88 4.08
CA GLU A 119 -3.71 -30.86 4.97
C GLU A 119 -3.59 -29.85 6.13
N SER A 120 -2.49 -29.11 6.22
CA SER A 120 -2.26 -28.21 7.35
C SER A 120 -2.89 -26.83 7.12
N VAL A 121 -3.60 -26.32 8.13
CA VAL A 121 -4.23 -25.01 8.11
C VAL A 121 -3.21 -23.87 7.88
N ALA A 122 -1.97 -24.03 8.33
CA ALA A 122 -0.89 -23.07 8.11
C ALA A 122 -0.49 -22.99 6.63
N GLU A 123 -0.73 -24.03 5.87
CA GLU A 123 -0.36 -24.15 4.46
C GLU A 123 -1.50 -23.76 3.51
N VAL A 124 -2.70 -23.52 4.03
CA VAL A 124 -3.88 -23.08 3.24
C VAL A 124 -3.58 -21.82 2.43
N ARG A 125 -2.78 -20.89 2.98
CA ARG A 125 -2.39 -19.65 2.29
C ARG A 125 -1.27 -19.85 1.27
N GLY A 126 -0.66 -21.04 1.21
CA GLY A 126 0.44 -21.37 0.31
C GLY A 126 1.78 -20.76 0.71
N TRP A 127 2.76 -20.95 -0.15
CA TRP A 127 4.13 -20.51 0.05
C TRP A 127 4.53 -19.53 -1.04
N CYS A 128 5.16 -18.41 -0.65
CA CYS A 128 5.63 -17.38 -1.59
C CYS A 128 7.13 -17.59 -1.88
N PRO A 129 7.51 -18.48 -2.82
CA PRO A 129 8.91 -18.81 -3.06
C PRO A 129 9.73 -17.63 -3.61
N LEU A 130 9.08 -16.69 -4.30
CA LEU A 130 9.72 -15.47 -4.80
C LEU A 130 9.84 -14.36 -3.72
N GLY A 131 9.36 -14.65 -2.49
CA GLY A 131 9.33 -13.65 -1.43
C GLY A 131 8.25 -12.60 -1.66
N ARG A 132 8.61 -11.33 -1.47
CA ARG A 132 7.73 -10.19 -1.72
C ARG A 132 7.99 -9.60 -3.10
N GLU A 133 6.94 -9.42 -3.85
CA GLU A 133 6.92 -8.85 -5.18
C GLU A 133 6.19 -7.50 -5.14
N THR A 134 6.34 -6.69 -6.18
CA THR A 134 5.58 -5.45 -6.35
C THR A 134 4.34 -5.73 -7.18
N GLY A 135 3.18 -5.39 -6.62
CA GLY A 135 1.90 -5.35 -7.32
C GLY A 135 1.45 -3.92 -7.56
N ILE A 136 0.48 -3.76 -8.44
CA ILE A 136 -0.16 -2.48 -8.74
C ILE A 136 -1.66 -2.67 -8.67
N GLN A 137 -2.40 -1.69 -8.15
CA GLN A 137 -3.86 -1.68 -8.11
C GLN A 137 -4.38 -0.34 -8.62
N LYS A 138 -5.45 -0.37 -9.42
CA LYS A 138 -6.16 0.86 -9.82
C LYS A 138 -6.98 1.37 -8.66
N VAL A 139 -6.97 2.70 -8.45
CA VAL A 139 -7.65 3.37 -7.33
C VAL A 139 -8.72 4.30 -7.87
N ILE A 140 -9.86 4.30 -7.21
CA ILE A 140 -10.96 5.25 -7.41
C ILE A 140 -11.25 5.99 -6.10
N TRP A 141 -11.90 7.13 -6.21
CA TRP A 141 -12.33 7.94 -5.07
C TRP A 141 -13.85 7.92 -4.98
N ASP A 142 -14.38 7.71 -3.79
CA ASP A 142 -15.82 7.79 -3.55
C ASP A 142 -16.31 9.24 -3.38
N ASP A 143 -17.61 9.41 -3.26
CA ASP A 143 -18.24 10.73 -3.08
C ASP A 143 -17.87 11.41 -1.76
N ASP A 144 -17.49 10.63 -0.75
CA ASP A 144 -17.00 11.13 0.55
C ASP A 144 -15.50 11.49 0.51
N GLY A 145 -14.84 11.26 -0.63
CA GLY A 145 -13.43 11.54 -0.88
C GLY A 145 -12.48 10.49 -0.28
N TRP A 146 -12.92 9.25 -0.08
CA TRP A 146 -12.04 8.16 0.32
C TRP A 146 -11.54 7.35 -0.87
N PRO A 147 -10.26 6.91 -0.88
CA PRO A 147 -9.73 6.05 -1.92
C PRO A 147 -10.14 4.59 -1.72
N HIS A 148 -10.41 3.90 -2.83
CA HIS A 148 -10.73 2.48 -2.86
C HIS A 148 -10.00 1.77 -3.99
N ILE A 149 -9.61 0.53 -3.76
CA ILE A 149 -9.08 -0.36 -4.82
C ILE A 149 -10.25 -0.79 -5.73
N VAL A 150 -10.07 -0.66 -7.04
CA VAL A 150 -11.01 -1.21 -8.02
C VAL A 150 -11.07 -2.72 -7.85
N GLY A 151 -12.30 -3.28 -7.74
CA GLY A 151 -12.50 -4.70 -7.45
C GLY A 151 -12.49 -5.06 -5.96
N GLY A 152 -12.24 -4.08 -5.08
CA GLY A 152 -12.34 -4.22 -3.63
C GLY A 152 -11.01 -4.37 -2.91
N HIS A 153 -11.05 -4.35 -1.60
CA HIS A 153 -9.90 -4.26 -0.69
C HIS A 153 -8.92 -5.46 -0.75
N LYS A 154 -9.24 -6.52 -1.47
CA LYS A 154 -8.33 -7.68 -1.64
C LYS A 154 -7.34 -7.50 -2.76
N GLY A 155 -7.54 -6.50 -3.60
CA GLY A 155 -6.77 -6.29 -4.81
C GLY A 155 -7.13 -7.28 -5.93
N MET A 156 -6.63 -7.00 -7.10
CA MET A 156 -6.84 -7.80 -8.32
C MET A 156 -5.52 -8.39 -8.79
N ALA A 157 -5.55 -9.64 -9.26
CA ALA A 157 -4.37 -10.28 -9.86
C ALA A 157 -4.06 -9.70 -11.25
N GLU A 158 -5.10 -9.23 -11.93
CA GLU A 158 -5.02 -8.55 -13.22
C GLU A 158 -5.60 -7.15 -13.08
N VAL A 159 -4.86 -6.15 -13.54
CA VAL A 159 -5.22 -4.74 -13.40
C VAL A 159 -5.20 -4.08 -14.77
N GLU A 160 -6.18 -3.23 -15.00
CA GLU A 160 -6.23 -2.42 -16.21
C GLU A 160 -4.99 -1.53 -16.32
N VAL A 161 -4.35 -1.56 -17.47
CA VAL A 161 -3.17 -0.76 -17.78
C VAL A 161 -3.54 0.73 -17.82
N PRO A 162 -2.70 1.63 -17.26
CA PRO A 162 -2.93 3.07 -17.39
C PRO A 162 -3.11 3.52 -18.84
N ALA A 163 -4.04 4.44 -19.09
CA ALA A 163 -4.37 4.91 -20.43
C ALA A 163 -3.19 5.57 -21.17
N ASP A 164 -2.22 6.10 -20.43
CA ASP A 164 -0.98 6.70 -20.94
C ASP A 164 0.22 5.76 -20.94
N ALA A 165 0.02 4.48 -20.60
CA ALA A 165 1.09 3.49 -20.67
C ALA A 165 1.49 3.25 -22.14
N VAL A 166 2.78 3.41 -22.42
CA VAL A 166 3.36 3.11 -23.70
C VAL A 166 4.00 1.73 -23.60
N GLU A 167 3.70 0.86 -24.55
CA GLU A 167 4.41 -0.40 -24.69
C GLU A 167 5.88 -0.09 -24.97
N SER A 168 6.76 -0.35 -24.00
CA SER A 168 8.19 -0.27 -24.22
C SER A 168 8.66 -1.59 -24.83
N GLU A 169 9.49 -1.50 -25.89
CA GLU A 169 10.26 -2.66 -26.30
C GLU A 169 11.04 -3.15 -25.07
N ARG A 170 10.85 -4.41 -24.69
CA ARG A 170 11.73 -5.03 -23.70
C ARG A 170 13.13 -4.98 -24.27
N GLU A 171 14.00 -4.16 -23.70
CA GLU A 171 15.41 -4.41 -23.84
C GLU A 171 15.64 -5.83 -23.28
N GLU A 172 15.99 -6.76 -24.17
CA GLU A 172 16.52 -8.04 -23.71
C GLU A 172 17.76 -7.70 -22.88
N ILE A 173 17.62 -7.84 -21.56
CA ILE A 173 18.78 -7.86 -20.69
C ILE A 173 19.50 -9.16 -21.03
N SER A 174 20.28 -9.12 -22.09
CA SER A 174 21.24 -10.18 -22.44
C SER A 174 22.45 -10.07 -21.51
N GLY A 175 22.19 -10.13 -20.20
CA GLY A 175 23.21 -10.40 -19.22
C GLY A 175 23.43 -11.90 -19.21
N LYS A 176 24.49 -12.37 -19.85
CA LYS A 176 25.09 -13.61 -19.42
C LYS A 176 25.61 -13.35 -18.01
N ASP A 177 24.84 -13.80 -17.02
CA ASP A 177 25.35 -13.98 -15.67
C ASP A 177 26.30 -15.18 -15.74
N ASP A 178 27.56 -14.88 -16.00
CA ASP A 178 28.65 -15.83 -15.80
C ASP A 178 28.88 -15.90 -14.27
N PHE A 179 28.16 -16.82 -13.59
CA PHE A 179 28.48 -17.29 -12.26
C PHE A 179 29.28 -18.59 -12.33
#